data_1e446de3c38699eec1cebaf332fa3f6c
#
_entry.id   1e446de3c38699eec1cebaf332fa3f6c
#
_cell.length_a   1.000
_cell.length_b   1.000
_cell.length_c   1.000
_cell.angle_alpha   90.00
_cell.angle_beta   90.00
_cell.angle_gamma   90.00
#
_symmetry.space_group_name_H-M   'P 1'
#
loop_
_entity.id
_entity.type
_entity.pdbx_description
1 polymer ?
#
loop_
_entity_poly.entity_id
_entity_poly.type
_entity_poly.pdbx_seq_one_letter_code
_entity_poly.pdbx_strand_id
1 'polypeptide(L)'
;MDHSSQKKSSATPSHAGNTGAATAEGNTDPKAANASIQPLLQPIQNHTARVGVVGLGYVGLPLAMLFARAGFPVTGFDVDRTKVDKLNAGSSYIQRILPEEIAQLRETGFSASAEYADVRNMQAVIICVPTPLDEHQGPDLRYIEDTARSLSPHLQAGQLVILESTTYPGTTEEVLIPLLEANNPQGLRCYRQGLDPAKCFYVAYSPEREDPGNVTVERSDIPKVVGASTTKSAELAAAFYGNIFNRIIRVSSPAAAEMTKLLENIYRCVNIALVNELKLLCLRMNLDIWEIIDAAATKPFGFQPFYPGPGLGGHCIPIDPFYLSWKAKELDFSTRFIELAGEVNTSMPYHVVESVAAALNDRSKPLKGSRILVLGLSYKKDIDDLRESPSLTLIEQLRRKGAIVDYNDPYFATVGRGRHYDLNMTSVPLEKIKEYDCVLIATDHSDYDYEQIAREAQLLVDTRNATRRVTEPGLQGKIIRC
;
A
#
# COMPACT_ATOMS: atom_id res chain seq x y z
N MET A 1 -26.26 32.08 56.07
CA MET A 1 -25.56 31.48 57.20
C MET A 1 -24.13 31.21 56.74
N ASP A 2 -23.31 31.97 57.33
CA ASP A 2 -21.91 32.23 57.22
C ASP A 2 -21.05 31.10 57.79
N HIS A 3 -19.88 30.90 57.32
CA HIS A 3 -18.59 30.55 57.93
C HIS A 3 -17.64 29.93 56.91
N SER A 4 -16.76 30.68 56.37
CA SER A 4 -15.38 31.14 56.73
C SER A 4 -14.35 29.97 56.89
N SER A 5 -13.39 30.00 55.96
CA SER A 5 -11.93 29.85 56.02
C SER A 5 -11.29 28.80 56.94
N GLN A 6 -10.39 28.02 56.37
CA GLN A 6 -9.02 27.94 56.89
C GLN A 6 -8.03 27.36 55.82
N LYS A 7 -7.00 28.15 55.53
CA LYS A 7 -5.74 27.75 54.90
C LYS A 7 -4.94 26.88 55.87
N LYS A 8 -4.34 25.77 55.38
CA LYS A 8 -3.12 25.22 55.97
C LYS A 8 -2.10 24.93 54.90
N SER A 9 -0.98 25.62 54.98
CA SER A 9 0.29 25.39 54.34
C SER A 9 1.01 24.22 54.97
N SER A 10 1.65 23.35 54.21
CA SER A 10 2.80 22.54 54.66
C SER A 10 3.69 22.21 53.48
N ALA A 11 4.76 22.88 53.40
CA ALA A 11 6.18 22.52 53.37
C ALA A 11 6.60 21.32 52.48
N THR A 12 7.36 21.66 51.46
CA THR A 12 8.29 20.84 50.65
C THR A 12 9.42 20.31 51.55
N PRO A 13 9.97 19.12 51.26
CA PRO A 13 11.36 18.83 51.55
C PRO A 13 12.20 18.87 50.28
N SER A 14 13.20 19.72 50.32
CA SER A 14 14.35 19.75 49.42
C SER A 14 15.19 18.49 49.63
N HIS A 15 15.56 17.80 48.52
CA HIS A 15 16.74 16.95 48.51
C HIS A 15 17.77 17.47 47.54
N ALA A 16 18.94 17.68 48.10
CA ALA A 16 20.12 18.21 47.49
C ALA A 16 20.81 17.21 46.54
N GLY A 17 21.32 17.72 45.50
CA GLY A 17 22.63 17.54 44.92
C GLY A 17 23.11 16.12 44.63
N ASN A 18 23.24 15.82 43.31
CA ASN A 18 24.41 15.08 42.89
C ASN A 18 24.95 15.72 41.59
N THR A 19 26.10 16.31 41.71
CA THR A 19 26.95 16.89 40.67
C THR A 19 27.73 15.77 40.00
N GLY A 20 27.79 15.81 38.66
CA GLY A 20 28.96 15.25 38.00
C GLY A 20 28.68 14.24 36.89
N ALA A 21 28.61 14.76 35.65
CA ALA A 21 29.42 14.32 34.51
C ALA A 21 29.07 15.20 33.31
N ALA A 22 29.84 16.26 33.15
CA ALA A 22 29.90 17.01 31.90
C ALA A 22 30.55 16.11 30.86
N THR A 23 29.77 15.52 29.97
CA THR A 23 30.29 14.98 28.72
C THR A 23 30.60 16.16 27.80
N ALA A 24 31.85 16.26 27.43
CA ALA A 24 32.37 17.25 26.51
C ALA A 24 31.62 17.16 25.18
N GLU A 25 30.70 18.08 24.94
CA GLU A 25 30.20 18.37 23.60
C GLU A 25 31.38 18.96 22.82
N GLY A 26 32.01 18.13 22.01
CA GLY A 26 32.98 18.57 21.02
C GLY A 26 32.24 19.49 20.05
N ASN A 27 32.59 20.76 20.12
CA ASN A 27 32.16 21.83 19.22
C ASN A 27 32.64 21.50 17.79
N THR A 28 31.88 20.67 17.05
CA THR A 28 32.16 20.40 15.64
C THR A 28 31.56 21.53 14.81
N ASP A 29 32.45 22.29 14.14
CA ASP A 29 32.09 23.36 13.22
C ASP A 29 31.03 22.89 12.22
N PRO A 30 29.81 23.49 12.15
CA PRO A 30 28.76 23.11 11.21
C PRO A 30 29.22 23.17 9.74
N LYS A 31 30.21 23.98 9.41
CA LYS A 31 30.81 24.08 8.07
C LYS A 31 31.65 22.85 7.69
N ALA A 32 32.37 22.25 8.65
CA ALA A 32 33.16 21.04 8.42
C ALA A 32 32.23 19.80 8.23
N ALA A 33 31.10 19.79 8.90
CA ALA A 33 30.10 18.71 8.74
C ALA A 33 29.47 18.69 7.35
N ASN A 34 29.16 19.85 6.74
CA ASN A 34 28.58 19.97 5.41
C ASN A 34 29.59 19.71 4.29
N ALA A 35 30.84 20.11 4.45
CA ALA A 35 31.89 19.92 3.45
C ALA A 35 32.09 18.44 3.06
N SER A 36 31.76 17.49 3.95
CA SER A 36 32.07 16.07 3.73
C SER A 36 31.08 15.34 2.83
N ILE A 37 29.86 15.86 2.57
CA ILE A 37 28.86 15.23 1.65
C ILE A 37 28.74 15.97 0.31
N GLN A 38 29.37 17.11 0.13
CA GLN A 38 29.34 17.87 -1.12
C GLN A 38 29.74 17.04 -2.36
N PRO A 39 30.79 16.19 -2.29
CA PRO A 39 31.16 15.33 -3.42
C PRO A 39 30.06 14.35 -3.80
N LEU A 40 29.18 13.97 -2.86
CA LEU A 40 28.04 13.06 -3.11
C LEU A 40 26.82 13.81 -3.65
N LEU A 41 26.63 15.08 -3.24
CA LEU A 41 25.51 15.91 -3.69
C LEU A 41 25.71 16.40 -5.14
N GLN A 42 26.94 16.70 -5.54
CA GLN A 42 27.20 17.26 -6.87
C GLN A 42 26.76 16.37 -8.03
N PRO A 43 27.02 15.04 -8.05
CA PRO A 43 26.48 14.15 -9.09
C PRO A 43 24.95 14.11 -9.10
N ILE A 44 24.30 14.25 -7.94
CA ILE A 44 22.85 14.30 -7.82
C ILE A 44 22.30 15.58 -8.47
N GLN A 45 22.90 16.73 -8.15
CA GLN A 45 22.51 18.03 -8.67
C GLN A 45 22.73 18.15 -10.20
N ASN A 46 23.76 17.49 -10.71
CA ASN A 46 24.10 17.50 -12.13
C ASN A 46 23.44 16.34 -12.91
N HIS A 47 22.60 15.53 -12.27
CA HIS A 47 21.93 14.34 -12.84
C HIS A 47 22.91 13.29 -13.41
N THR A 48 24.16 13.28 -12.95
CA THR A 48 25.16 12.29 -13.39
C THR A 48 25.26 11.08 -12.42
N ALA A 49 24.61 11.16 -11.27
CA ALA A 49 24.53 10.06 -10.32
C ALA A 49 23.77 8.87 -10.95
N ARG A 50 24.35 7.67 -10.89
CA ARG A 50 23.69 6.44 -11.34
C ARG A 50 22.74 5.94 -10.26
N VAL A 51 21.49 5.64 -10.66
CA VAL A 51 20.45 5.16 -9.77
C VAL A 51 20.15 3.70 -10.06
N GLY A 52 20.27 2.85 -9.05
CA GLY A 52 19.84 1.46 -9.08
C GLY A 52 18.45 1.31 -8.44
N VAL A 53 17.51 0.66 -9.11
CA VAL A 53 16.20 0.35 -8.55
C VAL A 53 16.04 -1.17 -8.49
N VAL A 54 15.93 -1.74 -7.29
CA VAL A 54 15.82 -3.18 -7.04
C VAL A 54 14.36 -3.57 -6.84
N GLY A 55 13.89 -4.52 -7.65
CA GLY A 55 12.48 -4.91 -7.71
C GLY A 55 11.71 -4.08 -8.73
N LEU A 56 11.56 -4.61 -9.95
CA LEU A 56 10.91 -3.93 -11.07
C LEU A 56 9.42 -4.28 -11.17
N GLY A 57 8.72 -4.25 -10.03
CA GLY A 57 7.27 -4.41 -9.94
C GLY A 57 6.50 -3.12 -10.19
N TYR A 58 5.24 -3.10 -9.73
CA TYR A 58 4.31 -1.96 -9.86
C TYR A 58 4.78 -0.66 -9.19
N VAL A 59 5.75 -0.73 -8.27
CA VAL A 59 6.37 0.41 -7.60
C VAL A 59 7.71 0.78 -8.26
N GLY A 60 8.62 -0.20 -8.36
CA GLY A 60 10.00 0.08 -8.76
C GLY A 60 10.17 0.46 -10.22
N LEU A 61 9.44 -0.18 -11.16
CA LEU A 61 9.56 0.19 -12.57
C LEU A 61 9.06 1.63 -12.84
N PRO A 62 7.87 2.05 -12.37
CA PRO A 62 7.46 3.46 -12.50
C PRO A 62 8.42 4.45 -11.82
N LEU A 63 9.01 4.09 -10.68
CA LEU A 63 10.01 4.94 -10.03
C LEU A 63 11.29 5.07 -10.87
N ALA A 64 11.77 3.97 -11.44
CA ALA A 64 12.91 3.99 -12.37
C ALA A 64 12.65 4.88 -13.57
N MET A 65 11.41 4.85 -14.11
CA MET A 65 10.97 5.73 -15.20
C MET A 65 11.01 7.21 -14.81
N LEU A 66 10.59 7.55 -13.59
CA LEU A 66 10.65 8.94 -13.10
C LEU A 66 12.10 9.45 -13.04
N PHE A 67 13.03 8.69 -12.48
CA PHE A 67 14.44 9.07 -12.44
C PHE A 67 15.04 9.20 -13.83
N ALA A 68 14.76 8.27 -14.73
CA ALA A 68 15.26 8.32 -16.09
C ALA A 68 14.71 9.52 -16.88
N ARG A 69 13.41 9.85 -16.73
CA ARG A 69 12.79 11.06 -17.31
C ARG A 69 13.39 12.35 -16.73
N ALA A 70 13.86 12.33 -15.49
CA ALA A 70 14.58 13.44 -14.88
C ALA A 70 16.05 13.54 -15.35
N GLY A 71 16.52 12.63 -16.21
CA GLY A 71 17.85 12.66 -16.80
C GLY A 71 18.94 11.90 -16.05
N PHE A 72 18.58 11.07 -15.07
CA PHE A 72 19.53 10.19 -14.38
C PHE A 72 19.81 8.92 -15.18
N PRO A 73 21.06 8.44 -15.23
CA PRO A 73 21.36 7.08 -15.68
C PRO A 73 20.75 6.07 -14.68
N VAL A 74 19.84 5.21 -15.15
CA VAL A 74 19.12 4.26 -14.29
C VAL A 74 19.39 2.82 -14.69
N THR A 75 19.69 1.97 -13.70
CA THR A 75 19.74 0.51 -13.85
C THR A 75 18.67 -0.11 -12.96
N GLY A 76 17.72 -0.81 -13.56
CA GLY A 76 16.75 -1.60 -12.82
C GLY A 76 17.31 -2.99 -12.53
N PHE A 77 17.08 -3.51 -11.31
CA PHE A 77 17.49 -4.85 -10.90
C PHE A 77 16.27 -5.71 -10.57
N ASP A 78 16.18 -6.90 -11.15
CA ASP A 78 15.15 -7.89 -10.78
C ASP A 78 15.72 -9.30 -10.89
N VAL A 79 15.36 -10.17 -9.95
CA VAL A 79 15.77 -11.59 -9.96
C VAL A 79 15.10 -12.38 -11.10
N ASP A 80 13.95 -11.91 -11.58
CA ASP A 80 13.20 -12.49 -12.69
C ASP A 80 13.84 -12.08 -14.03
N ARG A 81 14.65 -12.95 -14.60
CA ARG A 81 15.29 -12.73 -15.90
C ARG A 81 14.30 -12.47 -17.02
N THR A 82 13.07 -13.00 -16.94
CA THR A 82 12.04 -12.77 -17.96
C THR A 82 11.63 -11.30 -18.01
N LYS A 83 11.52 -10.64 -16.86
CA LYS A 83 11.24 -9.20 -16.78
C LYS A 83 12.41 -8.38 -17.31
N VAL A 84 13.64 -8.74 -16.90
CA VAL A 84 14.86 -8.08 -17.34
C VAL A 84 14.98 -8.14 -18.86
N ASP A 85 14.80 -9.32 -19.47
CA ASP A 85 14.88 -9.52 -20.91
C ASP A 85 13.81 -8.72 -21.66
N LYS A 86 12.56 -8.71 -21.17
CA LYS A 86 11.47 -7.91 -21.76
C LYS A 86 11.79 -6.43 -21.75
N LEU A 87 12.23 -5.87 -20.62
CA LEU A 87 12.58 -4.45 -20.52
C LEU A 87 13.75 -4.09 -21.45
N ASN A 88 14.78 -4.92 -21.51
CA ASN A 88 15.91 -4.73 -22.41
C ASN A 88 15.53 -4.90 -23.90
N ALA A 89 14.46 -5.65 -24.20
CA ALA A 89 13.87 -5.74 -25.53
C ALA A 89 12.90 -4.57 -25.86
N GLY A 90 12.65 -3.63 -24.93
CA GLY A 90 11.72 -2.53 -25.13
C GLY A 90 10.25 -2.92 -24.95
N SER A 91 9.97 -4.00 -24.22
CA SER A 91 8.61 -4.51 -23.98
C SER A 91 8.21 -4.35 -22.52
N SER A 92 6.92 -4.08 -22.27
CA SER A 92 6.34 -4.02 -20.93
C SER A 92 5.72 -5.38 -20.54
N TYR A 93 5.65 -5.64 -19.24
CA TYR A 93 4.86 -6.71 -18.62
C TYR A 93 3.80 -6.15 -17.66
N ILE A 94 3.72 -4.83 -17.53
CA ILE A 94 2.70 -4.12 -16.75
C ILE A 94 1.74 -3.49 -17.75
N GLN A 95 0.48 -3.90 -17.76
CA GLN A 95 -0.50 -3.51 -18.79
C GLN A 95 -0.67 -1.99 -18.93
N ARG A 96 -0.61 -1.25 -17.83
CA ARG A 96 -0.73 0.21 -17.81
C ARG A 96 0.53 0.98 -18.26
N ILE A 97 1.63 0.29 -18.53
CA ILE A 97 2.86 0.88 -19.06
C ILE A 97 2.98 0.41 -20.51
N LEU A 98 2.89 1.35 -21.44
CA LEU A 98 2.90 1.04 -22.85
C LEU A 98 4.31 0.63 -23.35
N PRO A 99 4.41 -0.26 -24.34
CA PRO A 99 5.71 -0.64 -24.92
C PRO A 99 6.52 0.56 -25.40
N GLU A 100 5.87 1.58 -25.95
CA GLU A 100 6.50 2.82 -26.42
C GLU A 100 7.17 3.58 -25.30
N GLU A 101 6.60 3.55 -24.09
CA GLU A 101 7.19 4.19 -22.91
C GLU A 101 8.48 3.47 -22.47
N ILE A 102 8.53 2.13 -22.57
CA ILE A 102 9.74 1.35 -22.29
C ILE A 102 10.80 1.59 -23.37
N ALA A 103 10.42 1.69 -24.63
CA ALA A 103 11.33 2.01 -25.72
C ALA A 103 11.97 3.40 -25.51
N GLN A 104 11.17 4.43 -25.20
CA GLN A 104 11.65 5.77 -24.84
C GLN A 104 12.56 5.76 -23.60
N LEU A 105 12.21 4.98 -22.59
CA LEU A 105 13.00 4.83 -21.38
C LEU A 105 14.42 4.32 -21.69
N ARG A 106 14.57 3.40 -22.64
CA ARG A 106 15.88 2.90 -23.08
C ARG A 106 16.73 3.96 -23.77
N GLU A 107 16.12 4.87 -24.52
CA GLU A 107 16.82 5.99 -25.17
C GLU A 107 17.42 6.95 -24.13
N THR A 108 16.88 7.02 -22.92
CA THR A 108 17.44 7.83 -21.82
C THR A 108 18.62 7.17 -21.09
N GLY A 109 19.06 5.96 -21.52
CA GLY A 109 20.15 5.23 -20.88
C GLY A 109 19.71 4.25 -19.79
N PHE A 110 18.41 3.94 -19.69
CA PHE A 110 17.91 2.88 -18.83
C PHE A 110 18.36 1.50 -19.31
N SER A 111 18.75 0.66 -18.37
CA SER A 111 19.01 -0.77 -18.59
C SER A 111 18.44 -1.59 -17.43
N ALA A 112 18.15 -2.86 -17.68
CA ALA A 112 17.77 -3.81 -16.64
C ALA A 112 18.84 -4.90 -16.50
N SER A 113 19.11 -5.35 -15.26
CA SER A 113 20.12 -6.36 -14.93
C SER A 113 19.57 -7.35 -13.90
N ALA A 114 19.96 -8.63 -14.03
CA ALA A 114 19.76 -9.63 -12.97
C ALA A 114 21.01 -9.79 -12.08
N GLU A 115 22.09 -9.06 -12.38
CA GLU A 115 23.39 -9.20 -11.73
C GLU A 115 23.60 -8.10 -10.69
N TYR A 116 23.49 -8.43 -9.40
CA TYR A 116 23.68 -7.48 -8.30
C TYR A 116 25.10 -6.93 -8.20
N ALA A 117 26.09 -7.56 -8.87
CA ALA A 117 27.44 -7.03 -8.92
C ALA A 117 27.53 -5.62 -9.52
N ASP A 118 26.59 -5.25 -10.38
CA ASP A 118 26.55 -3.92 -11.02
C ASP A 118 26.16 -2.78 -10.05
N VAL A 119 25.65 -3.13 -8.86
CA VAL A 119 25.33 -2.16 -7.79
C VAL A 119 26.55 -1.33 -7.37
N ARG A 120 27.76 -1.91 -7.51
CA ARG A 120 29.01 -1.17 -7.23
C ARG A 120 29.19 0.13 -8.01
N ASN A 121 28.48 0.25 -9.14
CA ASN A 121 28.56 1.42 -10.02
C ASN A 121 27.48 2.47 -9.72
N MET A 122 26.56 2.20 -8.78
CA MET A 122 25.45 3.09 -8.44
C MET A 122 25.83 4.07 -7.33
N GLN A 123 25.33 5.29 -7.39
CA GLN A 123 25.43 6.27 -6.30
C GLN A 123 24.25 6.13 -5.32
N ALA A 124 23.07 5.75 -5.83
CA ALA A 124 21.93 5.41 -5.00
C ALA A 124 21.33 4.05 -5.41
N VAL A 125 20.90 3.28 -4.42
CA VAL A 125 20.22 1.99 -4.60
C VAL A 125 18.90 2.05 -3.85
N ILE A 126 17.79 1.91 -4.57
CA ILE A 126 16.44 1.99 -4.02
C ILE A 126 15.82 0.59 -4.06
N ILE A 127 15.37 0.11 -2.90
CA ILE A 127 14.84 -1.24 -2.72
C ILE A 127 13.31 -1.18 -2.72
N CYS A 128 12.67 -1.79 -3.73
CA CYS A 128 11.23 -1.82 -3.97
C CYS A 128 10.72 -3.28 -4.09
N VAL A 129 11.24 -4.18 -3.27
CA VAL A 129 10.87 -5.60 -3.29
C VAL A 129 9.54 -5.85 -2.56
N PRO A 130 8.82 -6.96 -2.88
CA PRO A 130 7.58 -7.29 -2.20
C PRO A 130 7.78 -7.57 -0.70
N THR A 131 6.74 -7.25 0.08
CA THR A 131 6.67 -7.53 1.52
C THR A 131 5.28 -8.10 1.84
N PRO A 132 5.03 -9.38 1.55
CA PRO A 132 3.75 -10.01 1.85
C PRO A 132 3.65 -10.39 3.33
N LEU A 133 2.44 -10.80 3.77
CA LEU A 133 2.29 -11.53 5.03
C LEU A 133 2.57 -13.03 4.82
N ASP A 134 3.04 -13.69 5.85
CA ASP A 134 3.12 -15.14 5.92
C ASP A 134 1.73 -15.78 6.21
N GLU A 135 1.68 -17.11 6.37
CA GLU A 135 0.45 -17.86 6.66
C GLU A 135 -0.17 -17.52 8.02
N HIS A 136 0.61 -16.92 8.93
CA HIS A 136 0.21 -16.52 10.27
C HIS A 136 -0.03 -15.00 10.40
N GLN A 137 -0.13 -14.29 9.26
CA GLN A 137 -0.26 -12.83 9.19
C GLN A 137 0.95 -12.08 9.79
N GLY A 138 2.12 -12.73 9.87
CA GLY A 138 3.38 -12.09 10.22
C GLY A 138 4.04 -11.45 8.99
N PRO A 139 4.89 -10.40 9.18
CA PRO A 139 5.65 -9.82 8.10
C PRO A 139 6.64 -10.80 7.47
N ASP A 140 6.55 -11.03 6.16
CA ASP A 140 7.54 -11.82 5.43
C ASP A 140 8.62 -10.90 4.87
N LEU A 141 9.72 -10.77 5.60
CA LEU A 141 10.85 -9.92 5.23
C LEU A 141 11.90 -10.61 4.36
N ARG A 142 11.71 -11.87 3.98
CA ARG A 142 12.71 -12.65 3.22
C ARG A 142 13.21 -11.92 1.98
N TYR A 143 12.32 -11.24 1.24
CA TYR A 143 12.72 -10.49 0.04
C TYR A 143 13.65 -9.31 0.37
N ILE A 144 13.41 -8.59 1.48
CA ILE A 144 14.30 -7.52 1.95
C ILE A 144 15.63 -8.10 2.40
N GLU A 145 15.60 -9.19 3.20
CA GLU A 145 16.79 -9.83 3.73
C GLU A 145 17.67 -10.40 2.62
N ASP A 146 17.10 -11.14 1.68
CA ASP A 146 17.82 -11.73 0.56
C ASP A 146 18.41 -10.66 -0.36
N THR A 147 17.65 -9.56 -0.57
CA THR A 147 18.17 -8.39 -1.29
C THR A 147 19.35 -7.77 -0.56
N ALA A 148 19.22 -7.53 0.75
CA ALA A 148 20.29 -6.95 1.56
C ALA A 148 21.56 -7.81 1.54
N ARG A 149 21.42 -9.14 1.68
CA ARG A 149 22.53 -10.09 1.59
C ARG A 149 23.18 -10.09 0.20
N SER A 150 22.38 -9.94 -0.86
CA SER A 150 22.88 -9.88 -2.25
C SER A 150 23.58 -8.56 -2.58
N LEU A 151 23.13 -7.45 -2.01
CA LEU A 151 23.72 -6.11 -2.22
C LEU A 151 25.00 -5.90 -1.42
N SER A 152 25.05 -6.39 -0.17
CA SER A 152 26.12 -6.13 0.81
C SER A 152 27.53 -6.37 0.24
N PRO A 153 27.83 -7.48 -0.48
CA PRO A 153 29.18 -7.71 -1.03
C PRO A 153 29.64 -6.71 -2.07
N HIS A 154 28.72 -5.96 -2.65
CA HIS A 154 28.97 -5.07 -3.79
C HIS A 154 28.88 -3.57 -3.41
N LEU A 155 28.43 -3.25 -2.19
CA LEU A 155 28.34 -1.86 -1.73
C LEU A 155 29.69 -1.17 -1.71
N GLN A 156 29.68 0.12 -2.05
CA GLN A 156 30.86 0.98 -2.05
C GLN A 156 30.67 2.14 -1.05
N ALA A 157 31.79 2.70 -0.57
CA ALA A 157 31.75 3.88 0.25
C ALA A 157 31.07 5.05 -0.48
N GLY A 158 30.28 5.82 0.25
CA GLY A 158 29.56 6.97 -0.28
C GLY A 158 28.20 6.62 -0.91
N GLN A 159 27.85 5.35 -1.14
CA GLN A 159 26.56 4.97 -1.68
C GLN A 159 25.42 5.27 -0.72
N LEU A 160 24.26 5.63 -1.28
CA LEU A 160 23.01 5.78 -0.55
C LEU A 160 22.11 4.58 -0.84
N VAL A 161 21.67 3.85 0.20
CA VAL A 161 20.67 2.80 0.11
C VAL A 161 19.36 3.32 0.68
N ILE A 162 18.28 3.22 -0.08
CA ILE A 162 16.95 3.65 0.34
C ILE A 162 16.00 2.46 0.31
N LEU A 163 15.34 2.18 1.43
CA LEU A 163 14.25 1.20 1.47
C LEU A 163 12.93 1.91 1.16
N GLU A 164 12.20 1.45 0.14
CA GLU A 164 10.84 1.89 -0.18
C GLU A 164 9.77 0.81 0.07
N SER A 165 10.19 -0.45 0.21
CA SER A 165 9.28 -1.54 0.54
C SER A 165 8.52 -1.24 1.83
N THR A 166 7.20 -1.52 1.84
CA THR A 166 6.37 -1.33 3.03
C THR A 166 6.79 -2.30 4.13
N THR A 167 6.95 -1.80 5.35
CA THR A 167 7.41 -2.60 6.47
C THR A 167 6.99 -1.97 7.81
N TYR A 168 7.27 -2.65 8.92
CA TYR A 168 7.01 -2.13 10.26
C TYR A 168 8.12 -1.19 10.75
N PRO A 169 7.81 -0.25 11.69
CA PRO A 169 8.80 0.66 12.25
C PRO A 169 9.96 -0.08 12.91
N GLY A 170 11.19 0.28 12.49
CA GLY A 170 12.42 -0.33 12.93
C GLY A 170 13.08 -1.26 11.91
N THR A 171 12.38 -1.72 10.87
CA THR A 171 12.95 -2.67 9.89
C THR A 171 14.22 -2.14 9.24
N THR A 172 14.26 -0.85 8.88
CA THR A 172 15.46 -0.26 8.27
C THR A 172 16.67 -0.36 9.20
N GLU A 173 16.49 -0.07 10.49
CA GLU A 173 17.59 0.00 11.46
C GLU A 173 17.91 -1.36 12.09
N GLU A 174 16.91 -2.20 12.34
CA GLU A 174 17.05 -3.47 13.05
C GLU A 174 17.37 -4.64 12.10
N VAL A 175 16.93 -4.57 10.83
CA VAL A 175 17.07 -5.67 9.87
C VAL A 175 17.98 -5.29 8.70
N LEU A 176 17.63 -4.23 7.95
CA LEU A 176 18.34 -3.89 6.71
C LEU A 176 19.79 -3.48 6.97
N ILE A 177 20.05 -2.52 7.86
CA ILE A 177 21.39 -2.01 8.14
C ILE A 177 22.33 -3.12 8.63
N PRO A 178 21.98 -3.96 9.63
CA PRO A 178 22.83 -5.06 10.06
C PRO A 178 23.21 -6.03 8.94
N LEU A 179 22.27 -6.36 8.05
CA LEU A 179 22.54 -7.26 6.92
C LEU A 179 23.46 -6.65 5.87
N LEU A 180 23.32 -5.35 5.59
CA LEU A 180 24.21 -4.62 4.70
C LEU A 180 25.65 -4.50 5.27
N GLU A 181 25.79 -4.40 6.59
CA GLU A 181 27.09 -4.36 7.26
C GLU A 181 27.77 -5.73 7.36
N ALA A 182 26.99 -6.80 7.58
CA ALA A 182 27.53 -8.12 7.96
C ALA A 182 28.39 -8.79 6.88
N ASN A 183 28.02 -8.66 5.61
CA ASN A 183 28.66 -9.37 4.50
C ASN A 183 29.48 -8.46 3.57
N ASN A 184 29.79 -7.24 4.00
CA ASN A 184 30.56 -6.32 3.19
C ASN A 184 32.06 -6.59 3.31
N PRO A 185 32.76 -7.00 2.23
CA PRO A 185 34.18 -7.36 2.28
C PRO A 185 35.11 -6.17 2.54
N GLN A 186 34.63 -4.95 2.33
CA GLN A 186 35.38 -3.72 2.62
C GLN A 186 35.20 -3.26 4.06
N GLY A 187 34.36 -3.92 4.88
CA GLY A 187 34.07 -3.54 6.25
C GLY A 187 33.34 -2.22 6.36
N LEU A 188 32.59 -1.84 5.32
CA LEU A 188 31.80 -0.59 5.33
C LEU A 188 30.71 -0.64 6.41
N ARG A 189 30.47 0.52 7.00
CA ARG A 189 29.42 0.69 8.02
C ARG A 189 28.40 1.73 7.55
N CYS A 190 27.16 1.58 8.01
CA CYS A 190 26.18 2.65 7.85
C CYS A 190 26.67 3.91 8.58
N TYR A 191 26.64 5.04 7.90
CA TYR A 191 27.14 6.29 8.45
C TYR A 191 26.44 6.66 9.77
N ARG A 192 27.25 6.92 10.79
CA ARG A 192 26.84 7.50 12.08
C ARG A 192 27.80 8.62 12.43
N GLN A 193 27.35 9.57 13.24
CA GLN A 193 28.20 10.67 13.68
C GLN A 193 29.48 10.15 14.34
N GLY A 194 30.62 10.68 13.94
CA GLY A 194 31.94 10.26 14.43
C GLY A 194 32.63 9.16 13.62
N LEU A 195 31.94 8.52 12.66
CA LEU A 195 32.58 7.59 11.73
C LEU A 195 33.25 8.32 10.55
N ASP A 196 34.30 7.72 10.01
CA ASP A 196 34.96 8.19 8.79
C ASP A 196 34.03 8.01 7.57
N PRO A 197 33.56 9.09 6.92
CA PRO A 197 32.67 8.98 5.77
C PRO A 197 33.24 8.15 4.60
N ALA A 198 34.58 8.09 4.47
CA ALA A 198 35.23 7.30 3.43
C ALA A 198 35.09 5.79 3.61
N LYS A 199 34.62 5.36 4.78
CA LYS A 199 34.34 3.94 5.12
C LYS A 199 32.86 3.68 5.39
N CYS A 200 32.00 4.56 4.92
CA CYS A 200 30.59 4.49 5.20
C CYS A 200 29.73 4.48 3.92
N PHE A 201 28.60 3.80 3.99
CA PHE A 201 27.44 4.00 3.13
C PHE A 201 26.33 4.72 3.92
N TYR A 202 25.34 5.24 3.23
CA TYR A 202 24.23 6.00 3.84
C TYR A 202 22.94 5.23 3.67
N VAL A 203 22.02 5.33 4.64
CA VAL A 203 20.73 4.64 4.60
C VAL A 203 19.60 5.61 4.90
N ALA A 204 18.51 5.47 4.18
CA ALA A 204 17.25 6.16 4.41
C ALA A 204 16.06 5.22 4.16
N TYR A 205 14.92 5.59 4.67
CA TYR A 205 13.62 5.00 4.33
C TYR A 205 12.72 6.05 3.68
N SER A 206 11.98 5.65 2.66
CA SER A 206 11.01 6.54 2.01
C SER A 206 9.83 5.73 1.51
N PRO A 207 8.64 5.83 2.14
CA PRO A 207 7.48 5.06 1.73
C PRO A 207 6.96 5.48 0.35
N GLU A 208 6.50 4.51 -0.45
CA GLU A 208 5.67 4.78 -1.62
C GLU A 208 4.22 5.01 -1.18
N ARG A 209 3.61 6.10 -1.67
CA ARG A 209 2.29 6.58 -1.24
C ARG A 209 1.32 6.76 -2.41
N GLU A 210 1.60 6.15 -3.56
CA GLU A 210 0.74 6.18 -4.73
C GLU A 210 -0.60 5.47 -4.47
N ASP A 211 -1.69 6.00 -5.04
CA ASP A 211 -3.00 5.35 -5.10
C ASP A 211 -3.23 4.81 -6.53
N PRO A 212 -3.07 3.50 -6.77
CA PRO A 212 -3.27 2.91 -8.09
C PRO A 212 -4.66 3.21 -8.65
N GLY A 213 -4.70 3.67 -9.93
CA GLY A 213 -5.95 4.07 -10.58
C GLY A 213 -6.41 5.50 -10.27
N ASN A 214 -5.69 6.26 -9.44
CA ASN A 214 -5.94 7.69 -9.29
C ASN A 214 -5.33 8.43 -10.50
N VAL A 215 -6.19 9.04 -11.30
CA VAL A 215 -5.78 9.83 -12.49
C VAL A 215 -5.82 11.35 -12.23
N THR A 216 -6.20 11.77 -11.02
CA THR A 216 -6.38 13.19 -10.70
C THR A 216 -5.17 13.84 -10.06
N VAL A 217 -4.25 13.03 -9.52
CA VAL A 217 -3.03 13.51 -8.85
C VAL A 217 -1.83 12.88 -9.55
N GLU A 218 -0.95 13.70 -10.09
CA GLU A 218 0.30 13.19 -10.64
C GLU A 218 1.21 12.67 -9.53
N ARG A 219 1.98 11.64 -9.80
CA ARG A 219 2.87 11.00 -8.84
C ARG A 219 3.89 11.98 -8.24
N SER A 220 4.41 12.90 -9.07
CA SER A 220 5.34 13.96 -8.65
C SER A 220 4.75 14.95 -7.65
N ASP A 221 3.42 15.12 -7.62
CA ASP A 221 2.71 16.02 -6.73
C ASP A 221 2.45 15.41 -5.35
N ILE A 222 2.56 14.09 -5.20
CA ILE A 222 2.44 13.42 -3.92
C ILE A 222 3.70 13.72 -3.08
N PRO A 223 3.59 14.44 -1.93
CA PRO A 223 4.76 14.77 -1.13
C PRO A 223 5.52 13.51 -0.71
N LYS A 224 6.80 13.41 -1.02
CA LYS A 224 7.65 12.26 -0.68
C LYS A 224 8.15 12.39 0.76
N VAL A 225 7.87 11.41 1.61
CA VAL A 225 8.36 11.35 3.00
C VAL A 225 9.73 10.69 3.00
N VAL A 226 10.67 11.25 3.75
CA VAL A 226 12.03 10.71 3.90
C VAL A 226 12.41 10.70 5.38
N GLY A 227 12.78 9.53 5.88
CA GLY A 227 13.34 9.33 7.21
C GLY A 227 14.75 8.72 7.12
N ALA A 228 15.66 9.17 7.94
CA ALA A 228 17.00 8.61 8.01
C ALA A 228 17.58 8.72 9.43
N SER A 229 18.54 7.84 9.75
CA SER A 229 19.19 7.82 11.07
C SER A 229 20.14 8.98 11.30
N THR A 230 20.54 9.71 10.23
CA THR A 230 21.41 10.87 10.30
C THR A 230 20.96 11.99 9.38
N THR A 231 21.28 13.24 9.75
CA THR A 231 21.01 14.42 8.92
C THR A 231 21.62 14.30 7.53
N LYS A 232 22.84 13.76 7.43
CA LYS A 232 23.53 13.58 6.13
C LYS A 232 22.82 12.59 5.23
N SER A 233 22.37 11.44 5.76
CA SER A 233 21.56 10.47 5.01
C SER A 233 20.24 11.08 4.55
N ALA A 234 19.58 11.87 5.42
CA ALA A 234 18.34 12.57 5.09
C ALA A 234 18.55 13.64 4.00
N GLU A 235 19.65 14.38 4.04
CA GLU A 235 19.99 15.37 3.01
C GLU A 235 20.25 14.72 1.65
N LEU A 236 21.02 13.63 1.61
CA LEU A 236 21.27 12.88 0.37
C LEU A 236 19.96 12.32 -0.24
N ALA A 237 19.15 11.65 0.58
CA ALA A 237 17.88 11.10 0.11
C ALA A 237 16.91 12.21 -0.35
N ALA A 238 16.82 13.32 0.40
CA ALA A 238 16.01 14.46 0.01
C ALA A 238 16.50 15.12 -1.29
N ALA A 239 17.82 15.19 -1.51
CA ALA A 239 18.38 15.70 -2.76
C ALA A 239 18.03 14.80 -3.96
N PHE A 240 18.08 13.46 -3.81
CA PHE A 240 17.67 12.54 -4.86
C PHE A 240 16.20 12.71 -5.21
N TYR A 241 15.32 12.60 -4.24
CA TYR A 241 13.87 12.67 -4.48
C TYR A 241 13.40 14.06 -4.90
N GLY A 242 14.10 15.13 -4.50
CA GLY A 242 13.80 16.49 -4.90
C GLY A 242 13.93 16.77 -6.40
N ASN A 243 14.54 15.85 -7.18
CA ASN A 243 14.60 15.95 -8.64
C ASN A 243 13.36 15.35 -9.33
N ILE A 244 12.56 14.54 -8.61
CA ILE A 244 11.41 13.83 -9.20
C ILE A 244 10.10 14.05 -8.45
N PHE A 245 10.15 14.65 -7.26
CA PHE A 245 8.96 15.01 -6.47
C PHE A 245 8.98 16.50 -6.10
N ASN A 246 7.84 17.16 -6.25
CA ASN A 246 7.70 18.59 -6.03
C ASN A 246 7.87 19.00 -4.56
N ARG A 247 7.66 18.07 -3.63
CA ARG A 247 7.76 18.34 -2.19
C ARG A 247 8.36 17.17 -1.42
N ILE A 248 9.39 17.43 -0.62
CA ILE A 248 10.01 16.45 0.27
C ILE A 248 9.68 16.81 1.72
N ILE A 249 9.16 15.82 2.45
CA ILE A 249 8.87 15.92 3.90
C ILE A 249 9.89 15.07 4.64
N ARG A 250 10.81 15.73 5.35
CA ARG A 250 11.77 15.02 6.20
C ARG A 250 11.18 14.77 7.57
N VAL A 251 11.31 13.54 8.06
CA VAL A 251 10.95 13.12 9.43
C VAL A 251 12.20 12.70 10.20
N SER A 252 12.08 12.56 11.51
CA SER A 252 13.21 12.44 12.44
C SER A 252 13.99 11.12 12.34
N SER A 253 13.38 10.04 11.83
CA SER A 253 14.00 8.72 11.75
C SER A 253 13.40 7.86 10.64
N PRO A 254 14.07 6.76 10.22
CA PRO A 254 13.48 5.76 9.35
C PRO A 254 12.16 5.21 9.93
N ALA A 255 12.14 4.89 11.23
CA ALA A 255 10.96 4.36 11.92
C ALA A 255 9.76 5.32 11.87
N ALA A 256 9.99 6.65 11.95
CA ALA A 256 8.92 7.64 11.80
C ALA A 256 8.36 7.66 10.37
N ALA A 257 9.20 7.47 9.35
CA ALA A 257 8.75 7.39 7.96
C ALA A 257 8.03 6.07 7.67
N GLU A 258 8.49 4.94 8.21
CA GLU A 258 7.83 3.63 8.16
C GLU A 258 6.44 3.72 8.79
N MET A 259 6.33 4.32 9.98
CA MET A 259 5.05 4.51 10.68
C MET A 259 4.09 5.43 9.94
N THR A 260 4.58 6.44 9.22
CA THR A 260 3.74 7.39 8.48
C THR A 260 2.83 6.68 7.48
N LYS A 261 3.40 5.78 6.67
CA LYS A 261 2.61 5.01 5.68
C LYS A 261 1.62 4.06 6.36
N LEU A 262 2.05 3.39 7.41
CA LEU A 262 1.16 2.50 8.16
C LEU A 262 -0.02 3.25 8.75
N LEU A 263 0.21 4.45 9.33
CA LEU A 263 -0.86 5.28 9.86
C LEU A 263 -1.89 5.65 8.81
N GLU A 264 -1.47 6.03 7.59
CA GLU A 264 -2.36 6.36 6.48
C GLU A 264 -3.24 5.16 6.08
N ASN A 265 -2.65 3.97 5.99
CA ASN A 265 -3.36 2.75 5.63
C ASN A 265 -4.27 2.23 6.76
N ILE A 266 -3.82 2.33 8.01
CA ILE A 266 -4.62 2.03 9.20
C ILE A 266 -5.82 2.97 9.29
N TYR A 267 -5.63 4.28 9.10
CA TYR A 267 -6.71 5.25 9.07
C TYR A 267 -7.80 4.85 8.06
N ARG A 268 -7.40 4.48 6.86
CA ARG A 268 -8.33 4.01 5.82
C ARG A 268 -9.02 2.71 6.22
N CYS A 269 -8.28 1.73 6.71
CA CYS A 269 -8.80 0.42 7.13
C CYS A 269 -9.87 0.57 8.24
N VAL A 270 -9.57 1.36 9.28
CA VAL A 270 -10.46 1.58 10.43
C VAL A 270 -11.73 2.32 10.02
N ASN A 271 -11.61 3.37 9.19
CA ASN A 271 -12.78 4.13 8.75
C ASN A 271 -13.68 3.33 7.80
N ILE A 272 -13.12 2.45 6.96
CA ILE A 272 -13.92 1.54 6.14
C ILE A 272 -14.61 0.50 7.03
N ALA A 273 -13.94 -0.03 8.06
CA ALA A 273 -14.57 -0.96 9.02
C ALA A 273 -15.74 -0.28 9.75
N LEU A 274 -15.56 0.97 10.19
CA LEU A 274 -16.62 1.75 10.82
C LEU A 274 -17.86 1.86 9.93
N VAL A 275 -17.72 2.25 8.67
CA VAL A 275 -18.88 2.40 7.78
C VAL A 275 -19.47 1.04 7.35
N ASN A 276 -18.67 -0.03 7.32
CA ASN A 276 -19.16 -1.39 7.11
C ASN A 276 -20.01 -1.87 8.30
N GLU A 277 -19.56 -1.65 9.53
CA GLU A 277 -20.33 -1.96 10.74
C GLU A 277 -21.63 -1.14 10.80
N LEU A 278 -21.56 0.18 10.54
CA LEU A 278 -22.75 1.03 10.48
C LEU A 278 -23.72 0.63 9.39
N LYS A 279 -23.25 0.14 8.24
CA LYS A 279 -24.10 -0.44 7.18
C LYS A 279 -24.93 -1.59 7.73
N LEU A 280 -24.32 -2.53 8.45
CA LEU A 280 -25.06 -3.67 9.03
C LEU A 280 -26.09 -3.23 10.07
N LEU A 281 -25.79 -2.18 10.84
CA LEU A 281 -26.76 -1.57 11.76
C LEU A 281 -27.89 -0.88 11.00
N CYS A 282 -27.57 -0.06 9.99
CA CYS A 282 -28.55 0.67 9.16
C CYS A 282 -29.52 -0.29 8.46
N LEU A 283 -29.02 -1.43 7.94
CA LEU A 283 -29.88 -2.47 7.37
C LEU A 283 -30.94 -2.98 8.37
N ARG A 284 -30.57 -3.19 9.64
CA ARG A 284 -31.51 -3.61 10.70
C ARG A 284 -32.51 -2.50 11.08
N MET A 285 -32.10 -1.22 10.91
CA MET A 285 -32.93 -0.05 11.19
C MET A 285 -33.76 0.37 9.97
N ASN A 286 -33.64 -0.31 8.83
CA ASN A 286 -34.24 0.06 7.54
C ASN A 286 -33.86 1.49 7.11
N LEU A 287 -32.57 1.84 7.25
CA LEU A 287 -31.98 3.11 6.85
C LEU A 287 -30.98 2.90 5.70
N ASP A 288 -30.85 3.90 4.83
CA ASP A 288 -29.86 3.92 3.76
C ASP A 288 -28.55 4.55 4.25
N ILE A 289 -27.51 3.73 4.42
CA ILE A 289 -26.19 4.20 4.89
C ILE A 289 -25.52 5.15 3.89
N TRP A 290 -25.73 4.98 2.58
CA TRP A 290 -25.11 5.84 1.57
C TRP A 290 -25.73 7.24 1.60
N GLU A 291 -27.07 7.38 1.76
CA GLU A 291 -27.73 8.65 1.98
C GLU A 291 -27.17 9.37 3.22
N ILE A 292 -26.98 8.64 4.31
CA ILE A 292 -26.47 9.16 5.58
C ILE A 292 -25.03 9.67 5.41
N ILE A 293 -24.16 8.88 4.72
CA ILE A 293 -22.78 9.29 4.47
C ILE A 293 -22.73 10.50 3.54
N ASP A 294 -23.51 10.54 2.46
CA ASP A 294 -23.57 11.66 1.53
C ASP A 294 -24.06 12.94 2.25
N ALA A 295 -25.05 12.83 3.11
CA ALA A 295 -25.52 13.94 3.94
C ALA A 295 -24.44 14.42 4.93
N ALA A 296 -23.74 13.49 5.60
CA ALA A 296 -22.64 13.83 6.51
C ALA A 296 -21.45 14.49 5.78
N ALA A 297 -21.19 14.09 4.54
CA ALA A 297 -20.11 14.63 3.69
C ALA A 297 -20.34 16.10 3.29
N THR A 298 -21.56 16.61 3.39
CA THR A 298 -21.86 18.05 3.16
C THR A 298 -21.23 18.95 4.21
N LYS A 299 -20.83 18.40 5.38
CA LYS A 299 -20.14 19.15 6.41
C LYS A 299 -18.72 19.49 5.97
N PRO A 300 -18.31 20.77 5.89
CA PRO A 300 -17.05 21.17 5.29
C PRO A 300 -15.81 20.89 6.17
N PHE A 301 -15.97 20.34 7.38
CA PHE A 301 -14.89 20.05 8.32
C PHE A 301 -15.22 18.87 9.23
N GLY A 302 -14.20 18.17 9.73
CA GLY A 302 -14.33 17.15 10.76
C GLY A 302 -15.01 15.85 10.30
N PHE A 303 -15.25 15.67 8.99
CA PHE A 303 -15.75 14.43 8.41
C PHE A 303 -15.13 14.21 7.04
N GLN A 304 -14.54 13.02 6.84
CA GLN A 304 -14.09 12.54 5.55
C GLN A 304 -14.94 11.31 5.19
N PRO A 305 -15.63 11.30 4.05
CA PRO A 305 -16.51 10.19 3.69
C PRO A 305 -15.67 8.93 3.33
N PHE A 306 -16.12 7.80 3.87
CA PHE A 306 -15.76 6.47 3.45
C PHE A 306 -17.05 5.73 3.14
N TYR A 307 -17.01 4.83 2.15
CA TYR A 307 -18.19 4.11 1.72
C TYR A 307 -18.05 2.61 2.01
N PRO A 308 -19.14 1.96 2.44
CA PRO A 308 -19.11 0.52 2.70
C PRO A 308 -19.01 -0.28 1.42
N GLY A 309 -18.61 -1.55 1.55
CA GLY A 309 -18.48 -2.46 0.43
C GLY A 309 -18.52 -3.92 0.89
N PRO A 310 -18.25 -4.86 -0.04
CA PRO A 310 -18.29 -6.29 0.26
C PRO A 310 -17.04 -6.79 1.01
N GLY A 311 -16.15 -5.90 1.44
CA GLY A 311 -14.89 -6.19 2.10
C GLY A 311 -13.78 -5.27 1.61
N LEU A 312 -12.56 -5.50 2.10
CA LEU A 312 -11.35 -4.81 1.67
C LEU A 312 -10.56 -5.65 0.68
N GLY A 313 -9.92 -4.97 -0.26
CA GLY A 313 -8.99 -5.56 -1.19
C GLY A 313 -7.79 -4.65 -1.46
N GLY A 314 -6.92 -5.08 -2.38
CA GLY A 314 -5.66 -4.41 -2.70
C GLY A 314 -4.51 -4.88 -1.82
N HIS A 315 -3.30 -4.47 -2.20
CA HIS A 315 -2.08 -4.95 -1.55
C HIS A 315 -1.82 -4.30 -0.17
N CYS A 316 -2.29 -3.06 0.06
CA CYS A 316 -1.87 -2.29 1.22
C CYS A 316 -2.83 -2.43 2.41
N ILE A 317 -4.13 -2.15 2.21
CA ILE A 317 -5.07 -2.01 3.33
C ILE A 317 -5.33 -3.33 4.08
N PRO A 318 -5.42 -4.50 3.41
CA PRO A 318 -5.57 -5.78 4.11
C PRO A 318 -4.29 -6.28 4.78
N ILE A 319 -3.12 -5.71 4.46
CA ILE A 319 -1.80 -6.24 4.82
C ILE A 319 -1.07 -5.33 5.81
N ASP A 320 -0.88 -4.05 5.46
CA ASP A 320 -0.03 -3.12 6.21
C ASP A 320 -0.45 -2.92 7.69
N PRO A 321 -1.75 -2.86 8.05
CA PRO A 321 -2.15 -2.73 9.44
C PRO A 321 -1.64 -3.88 10.33
N PHE A 322 -1.58 -5.10 9.79
CA PHE A 322 -1.12 -6.28 10.54
C PHE A 322 0.38 -6.26 10.81
N TYR A 323 1.18 -5.57 10.00
CA TYR A 323 2.59 -5.32 10.32
C TYR A 323 2.75 -4.61 11.66
N LEU A 324 1.93 -3.57 11.89
CA LEU A 324 1.99 -2.84 13.14
C LEU A 324 1.45 -3.67 14.32
N SER A 325 0.36 -4.45 14.10
CA SER A 325 -0.16 -5.35 15.14
C SER A 325 0.86 -6.41 15.53
N TRP A 326 1.62 -6.93 14.55
CA TRP A 326 2.68 -7.90 14.81
C TRP A 326 3.82 -7.26 15.62
N LYS A 327 4.32 -6.09 15.19
CA LYS A 327 5.42 -5.37 15.88
C LYS A 327 5.02 -4.92 17.29
N ALA A 328 3.76 -4.50 17.49
CA ALA A 328 3.24 -4.05 18.77
C ALA A 328 3.29 -5.15 19.87
N LYS A 329 3.22 -6.44 19.48
CA LYS A 329 3.33 -7.56 20.41
C LYS A 329 4.70 -7.63 21.09
N GLU A 330 5.78 -7.17 20.43
CA GLU A 330 7.10 -7.06 21.04
C GLU A 330 7.13 -6.08 22.22
N LEU A 331 6.16 -5.15 22.25
CA LEU A 331 6.01 -4.12 23.27
C LEU A 331 4.86 -4.44 24.26
N ASP A 332 4.37 -5.67 24.26
CA ASP A 332 3.18 -6.10 25.04
C ASP A 332 1.95 -5.20 24.80
N PHE A 333 1.81 -4.66 23.58
CA PHE A 333 0.74 -3.74 23.23
C PHE A 333 -0.26 -4.38 22.26
N SER A 334 -1.58 -4.33 22.59
CA SER A 334 -2.68 -4.78 21.73
C SER A 334 -3.23 -3.63 20.91
N THR A 335 -3.23 -3.78 19.61
CA THR A 335 -3.72 -2.77 18.63
C THR A 335 -5.22 -2.96 18.37
N ARG A 336 -6.07 -2.70 19.38
CA ARG A 336 -7.50 -3.03 19.37
C ARG A 336 -8.25 -2.52 18.14
N PHE A 337 -8.02 -1.27 17.73
CA PHE A 337 -8.70 -0.69 16.55
C PHE A 337 -8.30 -1.38 15.25
N ILE A 338 -7.04 -1.81 15.12
CA ILE A 338 -6.54 -2.48 13.93
C ILE A 338 -7.10 -3.89 13.84
N GLU A 339 -7.04 -4.62 14.93
CA GLU A 339 -7.54 -6.01 15.03
C GLU A 339 -9.05 -6.05 14.79
N LEU A 340 -9.82 -5.17 15.43
CA LEU A 340 -11.27 -5.07 15.25
C LEU A 340 -11.62 -4.67 13.79
N ALA A 341 -10.90 -3.69 13.22
CA ALA A 341 -11.13 -3.30 11.84
C ALA A 341 -10.86 -4.45 10.85
N GLY A 342 -9.82 -5.25 11.11
CA GLY A 342 -9.53 -6.45 10.35
C GLY A 342 -10.67 -7.47 10.42
N GLU A 343 -11.18 -7.75 11.62
CA GLU A 343 -12.30 -8.67 11.84
C GLU A 343 -13.57 -8.20 11.12
N VAL A 344 -13.97 -6.94 11.30
CA VAL A 344 -15.17 -6.37 10.65
C VAL A 344 -15.05 -6.48 9.13
N ASN A 345 -13.93 -6.01 8.55
CA ASN A 345 -13.76 -6.00 7.09
C ASN A 345 -13.69 -7.40 6.48
N THR A 346 -13.08 -8.36 7.18
CA THR A 346 -12.97 -9.75 6.74
C THR A 346 -14.33 -10.48 6.83
N SER A 347 -15.23 -10.05 7.72
CA SER A 347 -16.56 -10.61 7.85
C SER A 347 -17.52 -10.19 6.74
N MET A 348 -17.27 -9.06 6.05
CA MET A 348 -18.21 -8.49 5.08
C MET A 348 -18.60 -9.43 3.92
N PRO A 349 -17.70 -10.22 3.30
CA PRO A 349 -18.09 -11.14 2.25
C PRO A 349 -19.12 -12.18 2.73
N TYR A 350 -19.04 -12.61 3.99
CA TYR A 350 -19.99 -13.58 4.57
C TYR A 350 -21.38 -12.95 4.72
N HIS A 351 -21.47 -11.69 5.16
CA HIS A 351 -22.74 -10.95 5.23
C HIS A 351 -23.37 -10.75 3.85
N VAL A 352 -22.56 -10.48 2.81
CA VAL A 352 -23.05 -10.39 1.44
C VAL A 352 -23.64 -11.73 0.99
N VAL A 353 -22.96 -12.85 1.24
CA VAL A 353 -23.46 -14.19 0.89
C VAL A 353 -24.77 -14.51 1.63
N GLU A 354 -24.90 -14.12 2.88
CA GLU A 354 -26.15 -14.24 3.65
C GLU A 354 -27.28 -13.40 3.05
N SER A 355 -26.98 -12.15 2.62
CA SER A 355 -27.95 -11.29 1.94
C SER A 355 -28.41 -11.86 0.60
N VAL A 356 -27.49 -12.45 -0.18
CA VAL A 356 -27.84 -13.17 -1.43
C VAL A 356 -28.74 -14.33 -1.14
N ALA A 357 -28.45 -15.14 -0.11
CA ALA A 357 -29.26 -16.29 0.29
C ALA A 357 -30.66 -15.87 0.74
N ALA A 358 -30.77 -14.81 1.55
CA ALA A 358 -32.06 -14.26 1.99
C ALA A 358 -32.88 -13.75 0.80
N ALA A 359 -32.27 -12.96 -0.09
CA ALA A 359 -32.92 -12.41 -1.28
C ALA A 359 -33.44 -13.49 -2.25
N LEU A 360 -32.72 -14.60 -2.39
CA LEU A 360 -33.17 -15.78 -3.14
C LEU A 360 -34.32 -16.50 -2.42
N ASN A 361 -34.22 -16.66 -1.09
CA ASN A 361 -35.24 -17.30 -0.27
C ASN A 361 -36.59 -16.56 -0.35
N ASP A 362 -36.56 -15.22 -0.36
CA ASP A 362 -37.78 -14.39 -0.54
C ASP A 362 -38.47 -14.63 -1.89
N ARG A 363 -37.76 -15.25 -2.85
CA ARG A 363 -38.29 -15.69 -4.15
C ARG A 363 -38.52 -17.19 -4.22
N SER A 364 -38.54 -17.87 -3.08
CA SER A 364 -38.71 -19.32 -2.96
C SER A 364 -37.65 -20.13 -3.71
N LYS A 365 -36.43 -19.58 -3.84
CA LYS A 365 -35.26 -20.23 -4.44
C LYS A 365 -34.21 -20.52 -3.39
N PRO A 366 -33.67 -21.74 -3.26
CA PRO A 366 -32.56 -22.03 -2.39
C PRO A 366 -31.25 -21.50 -3.01
N LEU A 367 -30.29 -21.08 -2.20
CA LEU A 367 -28.95 -20.72 -2.69
C LEU A 367 -28.26 -21.88 -3.41
N LYS A 368 -28.42 -23.12 -2.87
CA LYS A 368 -27.87 -24.33 -3.49
C LYS A 368 -28.57 -24.61 -4.82
N GLY A 369 -27.78 -24.68 -5.88
CA GLY A 369 -28.24 -24.90 -7.26
C GLY A 369 -28.66 -23.63 -8.00
N SER A 370 -28.77 -22.46 -7.32
CA SER A 370 -29.03 -21.18 -7.99
C SER A 370 -27.83 -20.75 -8.83
N ARG A 371 -28.12 -20.17 -10.00
CA ARG A 371 -27.13 -19.57 -10.90
C ARG A 371 -26.92 -18.11 -10.50
N ILE A 372 -25.67 -17.73 -10.17
CA ILE A 372 -25.32 -16.40 -9.73
C ILE A 372 -24.26 -15.83 -10.67
N LEU A 373 -24.50 -14.62 -11.18
CA LEU A 373 -23.52 -13.85 -11.93
C LEU A 373 -22.90 -12.79 -11.03
N VAL A 374 -21.59 -12.85 -10.81
CA VAL A 374 -20.83 -11.83 -10.07
C VAL A 374 -20.30 -10.81 -11.07
N LEU A 375 -20.62 -9.53 -10.87
CA LEU A 375 -20.12 -8.41 -11.67
C LEU A 375 -18.96 -7.71 -10.95
N GLY A 376 -17.81 -7.70 -11.62
CA GLY A 376 -16.57 -7.10 -11.12
C GLY A 376 -15.76 -8.04 -10.22
N LEU A 377 -14.55 -8.37 -10.66
CA LEU A 377 -13.55 -9.14 -9.90
C LEU A 377 -12.49 -8.27 -9.25
N SER A 378 -12.17 -7.12 -9.85
CA SER A 378 -11.16 -6.20 -9.32
C SER A 378 -11.53 -5.75 -7.91
N TYR A 379 -10.52 -5.50 -7.07
CA TYR A 379 -10.79 -5.02 -5.71
C TYR A 379 -11.29 -3.56 -5.68
N LYS A 380 -11.05 -2.80 -6.73
CA LYS A 380 -11.44 -1.40 -6.88
C LYS A 380 -11.98 -1.18 -8.28
N LYS A 381 -12.87 -0.21 -8.42
CA LYS A 381 -13.46 0.25 -9.66
C LYS A 381 -12.38 0.65 -10.69
N ASP A 382 -12.57 0.25 -11.94
CA ASP A 382 -11.82 0.70 -13.13
C ASP A 382 -10.31 0.43 -13.08
N ILE A 383 -9.91 -0.70 -12.46
CA ILE A 383 -8.52 -1.17 -12.43
C ILE A 383 -8.41 -2.66 -12.78
N ASP A 384 -7.24 -3.05 -13.24
CA ASP A 384 -6.84 -4.42 -13.60
C ASP A 384 -6.08 -5.11 -12.44
N ASP A 385 -6.65 -5.12 -11.23
CA ASP A 385 -5.97 -5.67 -10.05
C ASP A 385 -6.90 -6.55 -9.20
N LEU A 386 -6.54 -7.83 -9.07
CA LEU A 386 -7.28 -8.85 -8.31
C LEU A 386 -6.73 -9.09 -6.91
N ARG A 387 -5.62 -8.44 -6.53
CA ARG A 387 -4.94 -8.73 -5.25
C ARG A 387 -5.89 -8.51 -4.08
N GLU A 388 -6.02 -9.53 -3.24
CA GLU A 388 -6.89 -9.54 -2.05
C GLU A 388 -8.34 -9.08 -2.34
N SER A 389 -8.85 -9.30 -3.57
CA SER A 389 -10.21 -8.87 -3.91
C SER A 389 -11.26 -9.65 -3.15
N PRO A 390 -12.21 -8.96 -2.47
CA PRO A 390 -13.32 -9.62 -1.79
C PRO A 390 -14.24 -10.37 -2.74
N SER A 391 -14.27 -9.99 -4.03
CA SER A 391 -15.05 -10.69 -5.06
C SER A 391 -14.64 -12.15 -5.22
N LEU A 392 -13.34 -12.45 -5.07
CA LEU A 392 -12.83 -13.82 -5.13
C LEU A 392 -13.34 -14.66 -3.95
N THR A 393 -13.32 -14.08 -2.74
CA THR A 393 -13.88 -14.70 -1.54
C THR A 393 -15.38 -14.93 -1.68
N LEU A 394 -16.11 -13.97 -2.25
CA LEU A 394 -17.56 -14.12 -2.52
C LEU A 394 -17.84 -15.33 -3.44
N ILE A 395 -17.12 -15.45 -4.55
CA ILE A 395 -17.26 -16.57 -5.48
C ILE A 395 -17.00 -17.89 -4.78
N GLU A 396 -15.91 -18.00 -4.01
CA GLU A 396 -15.59 -19.23 -3.28
C GLU A 396 -16.66 -19.58 -2.25
N GLN A 397 -17.14 -18.62 -1.46
CA GLN A 397 -18.15 -18.85 -0.44
C GLN A 397 -19.52 -19.27 -1.06
N LEU A 398 -19.92 -18.62 -2.15
CA LEU A 398 -21.14 -19.01 -2.88
C LEU A 398 -21.03 -20.42 -3.43
N ARG A 399 -19.89 -20.78 -4.04
CA ARG A 399 -19.62 -22.15 -4.55
C ARG A 399 -19.62 -23.19 -3.42
N ARG A 400 -18.98 -22.89 -2.27
CA ARG A 400 -18.98 -23.77 -1.08
C ARG A 400 -20.40 -24.04 -0.56
N LYS A 401 -21.31 -23.08 -0.69
CA LYS A 401 -22.73 -23.23 -0.35
C LYS A 401 -23.56 -23.91 -1.47
N GLY A 402 -22.92 -24.30 -2.58
CA GLY A 402 -23.52 -25.08 -3.67
C GLY A 402 -24.17 -24.23 -4.76
N ALA A 403 -23.93 -22.94 -4.84
CA ALA A 403 -24.37 -22.11 -5.97
C ALA A 403 -23.50 -22.38 -7.22
N ILE A 404 -24.10 -22.20 -8.40
CA ILE A 404 -23.43 -22.22 -9.70
C ILE A 404 -23.01 -20.75 -10.00
N VAL A 405 -21.73 -20.46 -9.97
CA VAL A 405 -21.26 -19.09 -10.03
C VAL A 405 -20.43 -18.87 -11.27
N ASP A 406 -20.82 -17.88 -12.06
CA ASP A 406 -20.08 -17.29 -13.16
C ASP A 406 -19.73 -15.82 -12.82
N TYR A 407 -18.84 -15.22 -13.60
CA TYR A 407 -18.52 -13.79 -13.44
C TYR A 407 -18.47 -13.07 -14.79
N ASN A 408 -18.63 -11.75 -14.73
CA ASN A 408 -18.25 -10.83 -15.77
C ASN A 408 -17.34 -9.73 -15.19
N ASP A 409 -16.27 -9.40 -15.90
CA ASP A 409 -15.40 -8.28 -15.56
C ASP A 409 -14.78 -7.72 -16.86
N PRO A 410 -14.82 -6.40 -17.10
CA PRO A 410 -14.29 -5.79 -18.34
C PRO A 410 -12.77 -5.89 -18.44
N TYR A 411 -12.06 -6.04 -17.30
CA TYR A 411 -10.59 -6.08 -17.24
C TYR A 411 -10.02 -7.49 -17.19
N PHE A 412 -10.84 -8.51 -16.84
CA PHE A 412 -10.40 -9.89 -16.66
C PHE A 412 -11.21 -10.86 -17.50
N ALA A 413 -10.74 -11.14 -18.72
CA ALA A 413 -11.35 -12.15 -19.59
C ALA A 413 -11.26 -13.57 -18.98
N THR A 414 -10.16 -13.85 -18.24
CA THR A 414 -9.94 -15.12 -17.54
C THR A 414 -9.35 -14.88 -16.17
N VAL A 415 -9.68 -15.74 -15.21
CA VAL A 415 -9.06 -15.82 -13.90
C VAL A 415 -8.61 -17.26 -13.63
N GLY A 416 -7.32 -17.44 -13.34
CA GLY A 416 -6.71 -18.73 -13.05
C GLY A 416 -6.48 -18.95 -11.57
N ARG A 417 -5.25 -19.41 -11.25
CA ARG A 417 -4.77 -19.59 -9.89
C ARG A 417 -3.98 -18.37 -9.43
N GLY A 418 -4.29 -17.86 -8.26
CA GLY A 418 -3.54 -16.83 -7.56
C GLY A 418 -2.95 -17.33 -6.25
N ARG A 419 -2.47 -16.41 -5.41
CA ARG A 419 -1.83 -16.75 -4.13
C ARG A 419 -2.78 -17.45 -3.16
N HIS A 420 -4.04 -16.99 -3.08
CA HIS A 420 -5.04 -17.44 -2.12
C HIS A 420 -6.32 -17.98 -2.77
N TYR A 421 -6.35 -18.17 -4.09
CA TYR A 421 -7.50 -18.67 -4.83
C TYR A 421 -7.09 -19.55 -6.02
N ASP A 422 -7.99 -20.46 -6.40
CA ASP A 422 -7.89 -21.28 -7.61
C ASP A 422 -9.28 -21.41 -8.24
N LEU A 423 -9.60 -20.46 -9.15
CA LEU A 423 -10.95 -20.34 -9.69
C LEU A 423 -11.11 -20.96 -11.08
N ASN A 424 -10.10 -20.84 -11.94
CA ASN A 424 -10.11 -21.34 -13.32
C ASN A 424 -11.40 -21.03 -14.08
N MET A 425 -11.74 -19.73 -14.19
CA MET A 425 -12.98 -19.24 -14.76
C MET A 425 -12.71 -18.33 -15.96
N THR A 426 -13.70 -18.26 -16.85
CA THR A 426 -13.73 -17.30 -17.97
C THR A 426 -14.92 -16.36 -17.79
N SER A 427 -14.73 -15.08 -18.08
CA SER A 427 -15.76 -14.04 -18.06
C SER A 427 -16.87 -14.40 -19.04
N VAL A 428 -18.12 -14.34 -18.59
CA VAL A 428 -19.29 -14.57 -19.45
C VAL A 428 -19.83 -13.25 -20.01
N PRO A 429 -20.40 -13.22 -21.21
CA PRO A 429 -20.99 -12.02 -21.77
C PRO A 429 -22.27 -11.60 -21.02
N LEU A 430 -22.51 -10.26 -20.95
CA LEU A 430 -23.64 -9.68 -20.20
C LEU A 430 -25.01 -10.03 -20.82
N GLU A 431 -25.09 -10.39 -22.09
CA GLU A 431 -26.30 -10.80 -22.78
C GLU A 431 -26.97 -12.03 -22.11
N LYS A 432 -26.20 -12.78 -21.31
CA LYS A 432 -26.70 -13.94 -20.56
C LYS A 432 -27.30 -13.60 -19.19
N ILE A 433 -27.36 -12.33 -18.79
CA ILE A 433 -27.87 -11.89 -17.47
C ILE A 433 -29.22 -12.56 -17.12
N LYS A 434 -30.15 -12.67 -18.08
CA LYS A 434 -31.48 -13.26 -17.88
C LYS A 434 -31.48 -14.73 -17.48
N GLU A 435 -30.38 -15.45 -17.71
CA GLU A 435 -30.22 -16.85 -17.35
C GLU A 435 -29.89 -17.06 -15.87
N TYR A 436 -29.58 -16.01 -15.14
CA TYR A 436 -29.15 -16.09 -13.74
C TYR A 436 -30.31 -15.80 -12.79
N ASP A 437 -30.37 -16.56 -11.70
CA ASP A 437 -31.31 -16.34 -10.62
C ASP A 437 -31.01 -15.07 -9.83
N CYS A 438 -29.73 -14.71 -9.74
CA CYS A 438 -29.27 -13.52 -9.06
C CYS A 438 -28.02 -12.93 -9.76
N VAL A 439 -27.98 -11.62 -9.88
CA VAL A 439 -26.78 -10.85 -10.26
C VAL A 439 -26.26 -10.15 -9.03
N LEU A 440 -24.96 -10.31 -8.72
CA LEU A 440 -24.29 -9.71 -7.57
C LEU A 440 -23.28 -8.69 -8.06
N ILE A 441 -23.49 -7.41 -7.79
CA ILE A 441 -22.50 -6.36 -8.05
C ILE A 441 -21.50 -6.35 -6.90
N ALA A 442 -20.29 -6.83 -7.17
CA ALA A 442 -19.18 -6.84 -6.21
C ALA A 442 -18.23 -5.65 -6.43
N THR A 443 -17.98 -5.26 -7.70
CA THR A 443 -17.23 -4.07 -8.06
C THR A 443 -17.98 -3.25 -9.10
N ASP A 444 -18.08 -1.94 -8.87
CA ASP A 444 -18.93 -1.02 -9.63
C ASP A 444 -18.16 -0.35 -10.79
N HIS A 445 -17.67 -1.14 -11.76
CA HIS A 445 -16.97 -0.60 -12.94
C HIS A 445 -17.81 0.41 -13.72
N SER A 446 -17.14 1.43 -14.28
CA SER A 446 -17.79 2.47 -15.06
C SER A 446 -18.35 1.99 -16.40
N ASP A 447 -17.81 0.89 -16.92
CA ASP A 447 -18.22 0.30 -18.21
C ASP A 447 -19.57 -0.42 -18.16
N TYR A 448 -20.13 -0.60 -16.94
CA TYR A 448 -21.44 -1.23 -16.79
C TYR A 448 -22.60 -0.25 -16.93
N ASP A 449 -23.59 -0.59 -17.77
CA ASP A 449 -24.91 0.02 -17.79
C ASP A 449 -25.79 -0.60 -16.71
N TYR A 450 -25.79 0.00 -15.52
CA TYR A 450 -26.55 -0.50 -14.37
C TYR A 450 -28.08 -0.42 -14.56
N GLU A 451 -28.57 0.47 -15.40
CA GLU A 451 -29.99 0.54 -15.73
C GLU A 451 -30.42 -0.65 -16.60
N GLN A 452 -29.63 -0.97 -17.64
CA GLN A 452 -29.86 -2.16 -18.44
C GLN A 452 -29.72 -3.44 -17.61
N ILE A 453 -28.69 -3.54 -16.78
CA ILE A 453 -28.46 -4.68 -15.88
C ILE A 453 -29.69 -4.88 -14.97
N ALA A 454 -30.21 -3.81 -14.36
CA ALA A 454 -31.37 -3.89 -13.50
C ALA A 454 -32.67 -4.31 -14.27
N ARG A 455 -32.80 -3.87 -15.51
CA ARG A 455 -33.93 -4.31 -16.36
C ARG A 455 -33.86 -5.80 -16.66
N GLU A 456 -32.70 -6.33 -16.99
CA GLU A 456 -32.51 -7.71 -17.45
C GLU A 456 -32.38 -8.72 -16.32
N ALA A 457 -31.84 -8.35 -15.16
CA ALA A 457 -31.68 -9.20 -14.00
C ALA A 457 -33.04 -9.62 -13.41
N GLN A 458 -33.16 -10.88 -12.99
CA GLN A 458 -34.31 -11.36 -12.21
C GLN A 458 -34.27 -10.85 -10.77
N LEU A 459 -33.08 -10.86 -10.16
CA LEU A 459 -32.74 -10.34 -8.85
C LEU A 459 -31.36 -9.68 -8.93
N LEU A 460 -31.21 -8.52 -8.34
CA LEU A 460 -29.95 -7.77 -8.32
C LEU A 460 -29.57 -7.44 -6.88
N VAL A 461 -28.42 -7.94 -6.44
CA VAL A 461 -27.83 -7.59 -5.13
C VAL A 461 -26.69 -6.61 -5.36
N ASP A 462 -26.80 -5.44 -4.77
CA ASP A 462 -25.87 -4.34 -4.97
C ASP A 462 -25.11 -4.04 -3.68
N THR A 463 -23.80 -4.28 -3.67
CA THR A 463 -22.92 -4.04 -2.51
C THR A 463 -22.23 -2.69 -2.55
N ARG A 464 -22.33 -1.94 -3.67
CA ARG A 464 -21.58 -0.73 -3.96
C ARG A 464 -22.46 0.52 -4.16
N ASN A 465 -23.80 0.37 -4.04
CA ASN A 465 -24.74 1.43 -4.43
C ASN A 465 -24.58 1.88 -5.90
N ALA A 466 -24.14 0.95 -6.76
CA ALA A 466 -23.95 1.19 -8.18
C ALA A 466 -25.27 1.55 -8.88
N THR A 467 -26.38 1.00 -8.36
CA THR A 467 -27.76 1.23 -8.87
C THR A 467 -28.42 2.48 -8.33
N ARG A 468 -27.71 3.39 -7.64
CA ARG A 468 -28.29 4.63 -7.04
C ARG A 468 -29.04 5.52 -8.04
N ARG A 469 -28.69 5.45 -9.33
CA ARG A 469 -29.33 6.23 -10.40
C ARG A 469 -30.49 5.52 -11.07
N VAL A 470 -30.71 4.25 -10.77
CA VAL A 470 -31.84 3.48 -11.29
C VAL A 470 -33.07 3.87 -10.50
N THR A 471 -33.91 4.75 -11.06
CA THR A 471 -35.09 5.32 -10.38
C THR A 471 -36.41 4.76 -10.88
N GLU A 472 -36.40 3.92 -11.92
CA GLU A 472 -37.60 3.33 -12.50
C GLU A 472 -38.34 2.47 -11.44
N PRO A 473 -39.61 2.80 -11.09
CA PRO A 473 -40.30 2.19 -9.95
C PRO A 473 -40.45 0.65 -10.09
N GLY A 474 -40.62 0.17 -11.30
CA GLY A 474 -40.76 -1.28 -11.57
C GLY A 474 -39.49 -2.08 -11.31
N LEU A 475 -38.31 -1.44 -11.24
CA LEU A 475 -37.03 -2.09 -11.02
C LEU A 475 -36.64 -2.17 -9.54
N GLN A 476 -37.17 -1.25 -8.71
CA GLN A 476 -36.79 -1.16 -7.29
C GLN A 476 -37.08 -2.47 -6.53
N GLY A 477 -38.15 -3.17 -6.84
CA GLY A 477 -38.50 -4.46 -6.21
C GLY A 477 -37.53 -5.61 -6.53
N LYS A 478 -36.65 -5.45 -7.51
CA LYS A 478 -35.61 -6.42 -7.86
C LYS A 478 -34.24 -6.13 -7.23
N ILE A 479 -34.03 -4.92 -6.78
CA ILE A 479 -32.72 -4.43 -6.29
C ILE A 479 -32.70 -4.55 -4.77
N ILE A 480 -31.76 -5.35 -4.28
CA ILE A 480 -31.45 -5.48 -2.85
C ILE A 480 -30.11 -4.80 -2.61
N ARG A 481 -30.12 -3.70 -1.86
CA ARG A 481 -28.88 -3.06 -1.40
C ARG A 481 -28.38 -3.77 -0.16
N CYS A 482 -27.15 -4.24 -0.20
CA CYS A 482 -26.56 -4.97 0.93
C CYS A 482 -25.11 -4.55 1.22
#